data_1a1d9cf3fd4f6108f66ec4e1db3d2d26
#
_entry.id   1a1d9cf3fd4f6108f66ec4e1db3d2d26
#
_cell.length_a   1.000
_cell.length_b   1.000
_cell.length_c   1.000
_cell.angle_alpha   90.00
_cell.angle_beta   90.00
_cell.angle_gamma   90.00
#
_symmetry.space_group_name_H-M   'P 1'
#
loop_
_entity.id
_entity.type
_entity.pdbx_description
1 polymer ?
#
loop_
_entity_poly.entity_id
_entity_poly.type
_entity_poly.pdbx_seq_one_letter_code
_entity_poly.pdbx_strand_id
1 'polypeptide(L)'
;MDKQSTSPAHPATAPRGRIRDTAGQDQRMAHAAPSRRKWIVPVIAGTGVLLLTTWVASRWMGGAQSFDASRIRIAQVTRGDLVRDLSAEGKVIASNSPTLYAIAAGTVHLSIVAGDKVTRGQALATIDSPELRSKLVQEESTLASFEAAASRAQLDAQIARANAQRALDQASVDRTAAQRDLERYQRAFDGGAVPKNDLNRAQDMMKKADIGLAAAQRDFSLQSAGASLDARNKQLQAQRQQAVVAEARRQVELLTLRAPFDGQVGQVQVPQGTQVIANGPVLSVVDLSKFEVEMKVPESFARDLGIGMPAQIS
;
A
#
# COMPACT_ATOMS: atom_id res chain seq x y z
N MET A 1 -31.42 -28.21 -18.97
CA MET A 1 -30.35 -28.78 -19.80
C MET A 1 -29.09 -28.70 -18.95
N ASP A 2 -28.84 -29.67 -18.12
CA ASP A 2 -28.05 -30.89 -18.33
C ASP A 2 -26.58 -30.55 -18.60
N LYS A 3 -25.61 -30.95 -17.86
CA LYS A 3 -25.20 -32.15 -17.13
C LYS A 3 -23.89 -31.92 -16.41
N GLN A 4 -23.75 -32.39 -15.20
CA GLN A 4 -22.86 -33.46 -14.70
C GLN A 4 -21.38 -33.01 -14.54
N SER A 5 -20.86 -32.82 -13.31
CA SER A 5 -20.44 -33.88 -12.37
C SER A 5 -19.36 -34.81 -12.93
N THR A 6 -18.15 -34.63 -12.45
CA THR A 6 -17.27 -35.78 -12.13
C THR A 6 -16.14 -35.35 -11.20
N SER A 7 -16.14 -35.93 -10.03
CA SER A 7 -15.04 -36.02 -9.08
C SER A 7 -14.09 -37.13 -9.51
N PRO A 8 -12.78 -37.03 -9.31
CA PRO A 8 -11.93 -38.20 -9.28
C PRO A 8 -11.43 -38.54 -7.88
N ALA A 9 -11.41 -39.83 -7.69
CA ALA A 9 -11.08 -40.66 -6.57
C ALA A 9 -9.68 -40.46 -5.99
N HIS A 10 -9.58 -40.74 -4.66
CA HIS A 10 -8.36 -40.99 -3.94
C HIS A 10 -7.68 -42.30 -4.41
N PRO A 11 -6.36 -42.35 -4.46
CA PRO A 11 -5.64 -43.61 -4.48
C PRO A 11 -5.33 -44.12 -3.08
N ALA A 12 -5.41 -45.44 -2.99
CA ALA A 12 -5.34 -46.31 -1.85
C ALA A 12 -4.00 -46.31 -1.13
N THR A 13 -4.12 -46.56 0.16
CA THR A 13 -3.09 -46.87 1.16
C THR A 13 -2.36 -48.18 0.86
N ALA A 14 -1.04 -48.20 0.82
CA ALA A 14 -0.21 -49.37 0.75
C ALA A 14 -0.06 -50.04 2.15
N PRO A 15 0.03 -51.38 2.22
CA PRO A 15 0.02 -52.12 3.49
C PRO A 15 1.40 -52.15 4.14
N ARG A 16 1.37 -52.04 5.46
CA ARG A 16 2.51 -52.24 6.35
C ARG A 16 3.01 -53.70 6.31
N GLY A 17 4.30 -53.87 6.02
CA GLY A 17 4.98 -55.16 6.12
C GLY A 17 5.08 -55.67 7.57
N ARG A 18 4.61 -56.87 7.79
CA ARG A 18 4.77 -57.62 9.03
C ARG A 18 6.21 -58.12 9.15
N ILE A 19 6.84 -57.87 10.28
CA ILE A 19 8.12 -58.46 10.69
C ILE A 19 7.83 -59.89 11.08
N ARG A 20 8.52 -60.84 10.46
CA ARG A 20 8.47 -62.29 10.81
C ARG A 20 9.18 -62.55 12.12
N ASP A 21 8.44 -63.18 13.02
CA ASP A 21 8.86 -63.74 14.27
C ASP A 21 9.84 -64.89 14.04
N THR A 22 11.00 -64.84 14.67
CA THR A 22 12.02 -65.89 14.65
C THR A 22 12.01 -66.66 16.02
N ALA A 23 10.89 -67.30 16.30
CA ALA A 23 10.81 -68.24 17.40
C ALA A 23 10.98 -69.67 16.83
N GLY A 24 12.17 -70.23 16.88
CA GLY A 24 12.36 -71.60 16.42
C GLY A 24 13.78 -72.13 16.38
N GLN A 25 14.63 -71.74 17.30
CA GLN A 25 15.93 -72.47 17.42
C GLN A 25 16.37 -72.64 18.90
N ASP A 26 15.56 -73.31 19.69
CA ASP A 26 16.02 -73.88 20.98
C ASP A 26 16.01 -75.42 20.85
N GLN A 27 17.14 -75.99 20.55
CA GLN A 27 17.36 -77.42 20.70
C GLN A 27 18.03 -77.71 22.07
N ARG A 28 17.27 -78.34 22.94
CA ARG A 28 17.78 -78.94 24.17
C ARG A 28 18.54 -80.19 23.85
N MET A 29 19.80 -80.33 24.34
CA MET A 29 20.52 -81.57 24.38
C MET A 29 20.46 -82.20 25.79
N ALA A 30 20.14 -83.47 25.77
CA ALA A 30 19.95 -84.30 26.95
C ALA A 30 21.25 -84.78 27.59
N HIS A 31 21.16 -84.96 28.90
CA HIS A 31 22.22 -85.46 29.75
C HIS A 31 22.40 -86.94 29.59
N ALA A 32 23.64 -87.39 29.70
CA ALA A 32 23.96 -88.76 30.08
C ALA A 32 25.09 -88.78 31.12
N ALA A 33 24.87 -89.53 32.20
CA ALA A 33 25.71 -89.69 33.42
C ALA A 33 26.48 -90.98 33.37
N PRO A 34 27.19 -91.46 34.45
CA PRO A 34 28.64 -91.40 34.54
C PRO A 34 29.24 -92.83 34.65
N SER A 35 30.52 -92.94 34.58
CA SER A 35 31.16 -94.16 35.17
C SER A 35 32.51 -93.87 35.88
N ARG A 36 32.58 -94.33 37.03
CA ARG A 36 33.69 -94.26 38.01
C ARG A 36 34.87 -95.14 37.63
N ARG A 37 36.02 -94.71 38.12
CA ARG A 37 37.15 -95.48 38.66
C ARG A 37 38.44 -95.48 37.83
N LYS A 38 39.43 -94.71 38.26
CA LYS A 38 40.74 -95.21 38.75
C LYS A 38 41.62 -94.02 39.06
N TRP A 39 41.87 -93.88 40.23
CA TRP A 39 42.51 -92.82 40.95
C TRP A 39 43.91 -93.33 41.42
N ILE A 40 44.83 -92.44 41.46
CA ILE A 40 45.96 -92.32 42.40
C ILE A 40 47.31 -91.89 41.76
N VAL A 41 47.41 -91.70 40.50
CA VAL A 41 48.73 -91.24 39.93
C VAL A 41 48.82 -89.77 39.55
N PRO A 42 47.77 -89.00 39.49
CA PRO A 42 47.98 -87.57 39.03
C PRO A 42 48.01 -86.53 40.14
N VAL A 43 48.02 -86.84 41.44
CA VAL A 43 48.00 -85.77 42.48
C VAL A 43 49.33 -85.02 42.61
N ILE A 44 50.47 -85.71 42.34
CA ILE A 44 51.80 -85.06 42.42
C ILE A 44 52.14 -84.27 41.16
N ALA A 45 51.64 -84.70 40.03
CA ALA A 45 51.83 -83.92 38.77
C ALA A 45 50.95 -82.67 38.72
N GLY A 46 49.75 -82.75 39.33
CA GLY A 46 48.83 -81.62 39.36
C GLY A 46 49.26 -80.41 40.20
N THR A 47 49.94 -80.70 41.35
CA THR A 47 50.47 -79.63 42.21
C THR A 47 51.67 -78.92 41.58
N GLY A 48 52.50 -79.60 40.84
CA GLY A 48 53.62 -78.97 40.10
C GLY A 48 53.13 -78.07 38.98
N VAL A 49 52.14 -78.58 38.24
CA VAL A 49 51.52 -77.75 37.12
C VAL A 49 50.74 -76.57 37.69
N LEU A 50 50.10 -76.73 38.82
CA LEU A 50 49.32 -75.66 39.46
C LEU A 50 50.23 -74.53 40.02
N LEU A 51 51.41 -74.88 40.55
CA LEU A 51 52.43 -73.90 40.95
C LEU A 51 53.10 -73.26 39.79
N LEU A 52 53.31 -73.98 38.70
CA LEU A 52 53.89 -73.36 37.47
C LEU A 52 52.89 -72.48 36.74
N THR A 53 51.62 -72.87 36.71
CA THR A 53 50.59 -71.99 36.08
C THR A 53 50.30 -70.77 36.93
N THR A 54 50.31 -70.90 38.28
CA THR A 54 50.19 -69.72 39.14
C THR A 54 51.40 -68.78 39.02
N TRP A 55 52.57 -69.31 38.85
CA TRP A 55 53.78 -68.49 38.64
C TRP A 55 53.80 -67.85 37.28
N VAL A 56 53.38 -68.51 36.23
CA VAL A 56 53.21 -67.95 34.88
C VAL A 56 52.04 -66.94 34.87
N ALA A 57 50.94 -67.26 35.52
CA ALA A 57 49.80 -66.33 35.60
C ALA A 57 50.14 -65.08 36.41
N SER A 58 50.97 -65.19 37.48
CA SER A 58 51.40 -63.98 38.23
C SER A 58 52.35 -63.09 37.41
N ARG A 59 53.14 -63.74 36.53
CA ARG A 59 53.98 -62.99 35.62
C ARG A 59 53.18 -62.26 34.48
N TRP A 60 52.09 -62.87 34.06
CA TRP A 60 51.21 -62.30 33.05
C TRP A 60 50.23 -61.28 33.61
N MET A 61 49.80 -61.43 34.87
CA MET A 61 48.96 -60.49 35.53
C MET A 61 49.68 -59.28 36.13
N GLY A 62 51.00 -59.33 36.15
CA GLY A 62 51.84 -58.21 36.57
C GLY A 62 52.19 -57.20 35.44
N GLY A 63 51.60 -57.36 34.28
CA GLY A 63 51.71 -56.33 33.19
C GLY A 63 50.85 -55.15 33.53
N ALA A 64 51.26 -54.33 34.47
CA ALA A 64 50.74 -52.98 34.56
C ALA A 64 51.00 -52.32 33.22
N GLN A 65 49.98 -52.22 32.41
CA GLN A 65 50.05 -51.27 31.24
C GLN A 65 50.24 -49.86 31.81
N SER A 66 51.51 -49.49 31.93
CA SER A 66 51.85 -48.07 32.18
C SER A 66 51.47 -47.32 30.93
N PHE A 67 50.31 -46.72 30.93
CA PHE A 67 49.97 -45.73 29.95
C PHE A 67 50.87 -44.54 30.19
N ASP A 68 51.69 -44.26 29.20
CA ASP A 68 52.57 -43.10 29.21
C ASP A 68 51.71 -41.82 29.35
N ALA A 69 51.73 -41.21 30.52
CA ALA A 69 50.92 -40.03 30.84
C ALA A 69 51.17 -38.85 29.87
N SER A 70 52.29 -38.90 29.13
CA SER A 70 52.60 -37.91 28.09
C SER A 70 51.68 -38.02 26.86
N ARG A 71 50.97 -39.17 26.67
CA ARG A 71 50.04 -39.38 25.56
C ARG A 71 48.57 -39.11 25.91
N ILE A 72 48.29 -38.90 27.19
CA ILE A 72 46.92 -38.58 27.62
C ILE A 72 46.82 -37.08 27.85
N ARG A 73 46.17 -36.39 26.96
CA ARG A 73 45.79 -34.99 27.17
C ARG A 73 44.48 -34.99 27.97
N ILE A 74 44.55 -34.66 29.22
CA ILE A 74 43.41 -34.41 30.06
C ILE A 74 43.06 -32.91 29.89
N ALA A 75 41.95 -32.65 29.23
CA ALA A 75 41.42 -31.31 29.14
C ALA A 75 40.22 -31.25 30.09
N GLN A 76 40.18 -30.21 30.90
CA GLN A 76 39.01 -29.91 31.74
C GLN A 76 37.89 -29.37 30.87
N VAL A 77 36.75 -30.04 30.84
CA VAL A 77 35.58 -29.53 30.11
C VAL A 77 34.97 -28.41 30.94
N THR A 78 35.12 -27.19 30.44
CA THR A 78 34.42 -26.03 30.99
C THR A 78 33.20 -25.71 30.11
N ARG A 79 32.09 -25.36 30.75
CA ARG A 79 30.95 -24.81 30.02
C ARG A 79 31.30 -23.38 29.63
N GLY A 80 31.24 -23.08 28.37
CA GLY A 80 31.40 -21.76 27.83
C GLY A 80 30.51 -21.58 26.58
N ASP A 81 30.27 -20.36 26.20
CA ASP A 81 29.52 -20.07 24.98
C ASP A 81 30.37 -20.46 23.77
N LEU A 82 29.77 -21.25 22.90
CA LEU A 82 30.36 -21.56 21.60
C LEU A 82 29.96 -20.46 20.63
N VAL A 83 30.88 -19.55 20.38
CA VAL A 83 30.71 -18.55 19.32
C VAL A 83 31.04 -19.21 18.00
N ARG A 84 30.07 -19.24 17.12
CA ARG A 84 30.24 -19.72 15.74
C ARG A 84 30.28 -18.52 14.82
N ASP A 85 31.45 -18.14 14.41
CA ASP A 85 31.65 -17.05 13.47
C ASP A 85 31.35 -17.54 12.04
N LEU A 86 30.61 -16.75 11.31
CA LEU A 86 30.35 -16.95 9.90
C LEU A 86 31.02 -15.82 9.12
N SER A 87 31.91 -16.18 8.23
CA SER A 87 32.49 -15.25 7.28
C SER A 87 31.67 -15.25 5.99
N ALA A 88 31.24 -14.09 5.57
CA ALA A 88 30.49 -13.91 4.32
C ALA A 88 31.04 -12.71 3.54
N GLU A 89 31.01 -12.82 2.23
CA GLU A 89 31.38 -11.71 1.35
C GLU A 89 30.25 -10.70 1.31
N GLY A 90 30.56 -9.44 1.62
CA GLY A 90 29.59 -8.35 1.68
C GLY A 90 29.93 -7.22 0.71
N LYS A 91 28.91 -6.58 0.20
CA LYS A 91 29.02 -5.35 -0.59
C LYS A 91 28.43 -4.19 0.20
N VAL A 92 29.18 -3.12 0.35
CA VAL A 92 28.65 -1.87 0.92
C VAL A 92 27.78 -1.20 -0.12
N ILE A 93 26.52 -0.96 0.25
CA ILE A 93 25.54 -0.26 -0.56
C ILE A 93 25.02 0.95 0.21
N ALA A 94 24.54 1.97 -0.49
CA ALA A 94 23.83 3.05 0.16
C ALA A 94 22.46 2.53 0.63
N SER A 95 22.07 2.88 1.84
CA SER A 95 20.78 2.47 2.42
C SER A 95 19.58 2.97 1.60
N ASN A 96 19.75 4.08 0.91
CA ASN A 96 18.70 4.67 0.08
C ASN A 96 19.29 5.13 -1.26
N SER A 97 18.86 4.49 -2.34
CA SER A 97 19.30 4.80 -3.70
C SER A 97 18.17 4.66 -4.73
N PRO A 98 17.09 5.43 -4.60
CA PRO A 98 15.96 5.33 -5.51
C PRO A 98 16.33 5.71 -6.93
N THR A 99 15.77 4.98 -7.88
CA THR A 99 15.76 5.36 -9.29
C THR A 99 14.56 6.24 -9.57
N LEU A 100 14.80 7.37 -10.23
CA LEU A 100 13.76 8.28 -10.68
C LEU A 100 13.32 7.89 -12.09
N TYR A 101 12.00 7.81 -12.27
CA TYR A 101 11.37 7.36 -13.50
C TYR A 101 10.66 8.51 -14.21
N ALA A 102 10.62 8.45 -15.53
CA ALA A 102 9.84 9.37 -16.35
C ALA A 102 8.34 9.15 -16.12
N ILE A 103 7.59 10.21 -15.79
CA ILE A 103 6.14 10.08 -15.59
C ILE A 103 5.38 9.97 -16.92
N ALA A 104 5.94 10.51 -17.99
CA ALA A 104 5.35 10.47 -19.33
C ALA A 104 6.43 10.30 -20.39
N ALA A 105 6.01 9.96 -21.59
CA ALA A 105 6.88 9.93 -22.74
C ALA A 105 7.30 11.35 -23.12
N GLY A 106 8.58 11.51 -23.52
CA GLY A 106 9.11 12.80 -23.91
C GLY A 106 10.62 12.79 -24.08
N THR A 107 11.20 13.93 -24.39
CA THR A 107 12.65 14.11 -24.53
C THR A 107 13.25 14.56 -23.20
N VAL A 108 14.31 13.88 -22.76
CA VAL A 108 14.98 14.18 -21.47
C VAL A 108 16.01 15.28 -21.66
N HIS A 109 15.92 16.30 -20.83
CA HIS A 109 16.92 17.34 -20.65
C HIS A 109 17.54 17.21 -19.26
N LEU A 110 18.78 16.78 -19.18
CA LEU A 110 19.55 16.64 -17.94
C LEU A 110 20.14 18.00 -17.54
N SER A 111 20.01 18.37 -16.26
CA SER A 111 20.62 19.58 -15.68
C SER A 111 21.84 19.26 -14.82
N ILE A 112 22.21 17.97 -14.72
CA ILE A 112 23.25 17.45 -13.84
C ILE A 112 24.03 16.33 -14.52
N VAL A 113 25.18 15.97 -13.96
CA VAL A 113 26.03 14.87 -14.41
C VAL A 113 26.13 13.81 -13.31
N ALA A 114 26.43 12.57 -13.69
CA ALA A 114 26.70 11.50 -12.72
C ALA A 114 27.85 11.89 -11.78
N GLY A 115 27.67 11.73 -10.48
CA GLY A 115 28.62 12.13 -9.45
C GLY A 115 28.39 13.53 -8.85
N ASP A 116 27.48 14.34 -9.38
CA ASP A 116 27.18 15.66 -8.83
C ASP A 116 26.47 15.56 -7.47
N LYS A 117 26.82 16.45 -6.54
CA LYS A 117 26.11 16.62 -5.29
C LYS A 117 24.84 17.42 -5.52
N VAL A 118 23.75 16.95 -4.95
CA VAL A 118 22.41 17.56 -5.12
C VAL A 118 21.75 17.76 -3.77
N THR A 119 20.94 18.79 -3.70
CA THR A 119 20.11 19.12 -2.52
C THR A 119 18.66 18.73 -2.77
N ARG A 120 17.95 18.42 -1.69
CA ARG A 120 16.52 18.08 -1.75
C ARG A 120 15.71 19.13 -2.51
N GLY A 121 14.89 18.69 -3.47
CA GLY A 121 14.06 19.55 -4.31
C GLY A 121 14.78 20.15 -5.52
N GLN A 122 16.10 20.02 -5.64
CA GLN A 122 16.86 20.47 -6.80
C GLN A 122 16.39 19.74 -8.05
N ALA A 123 16.17 20.48 -9.15
CA ALA A 123 15.83 19.91 -10.44
C ALA A 123 17.05 19.17 -11.03
N LEU A 124 16.85 17.92 -11.39
CA LEU A 124 17.88 17.02 -11.93
C LEU A 124 17.73 16.83 -13.43
N ALA A 125 16.50 16.64 -13.86
CA ALA A 125 16.16 16.47 -15.26
C ALA A 125 14.77 17.05 -15.52
N THR A 126 14.52 17.47 -16.74
CA THR A 126 13.20 17.87 -17.23
C THR A 126 12.84 17.02 -18.44
N ILE A 127 11.64 16.48 -18.44
CA ILE A 127 11.10 15.73 -19.56
C ILE A 127 10.26 16.68 -20.39
N ASP A 128 10.63 16.89 -21.63
CA ASP A 128 9.80 17.65 -22.56
C ASP A 128 8.74 16.74 -23.17
N SER A 129 7.52 16.88 -22.67
CA SER A 129 6.33 16.16 -23.15
C SER A 129 5.33 17.13 -23.77
N PRO A 130 5.34 17.29 -25.09
CA PRO A 130 4.37 18.14 -25.80
C PRO A 130 2.92 17.70 -25.57
N GLU A 131 2.71 16.40 -25.40
CA GLU A 131 1.39 15.83 -25.14
C GLU A 131 0.77 16.36 -23.84
N LEU A 132 1.49 16.28 -22.71
CA LEU A 132 0.98 16.77 -21.42
C LEU A 132 0.82 18.29 -21.40
N ARG A 133 1.72 19.02 -22.07
CA ARG A 133 1.58 20.48 -22.19
C ARG A 133 0.36 20.87 -23.02
N SER A 134 0.15 20.20 -24.16
CA SER A 134 -1.03 20.43 -25.00
C SER A 134 -2.32 20.06 -24.27
N LYS A 135 -2.32 18.97 -23.51
CA LYS A 135 -3.45 18.59 -22.65
C LYS A 135 -3.74 19.68 -21.61
N LEU A 136 -2.73 20.20 -20.91
CA LEU A 136 -2.92 21.28 -19.95
C LEU A 136 -3.57 22.50 -20.59
N VAL A 137 -3.06 22.97 -21.74
CA VAL A 137 -3.61 24.09 -22.48
C VAL A 137 -5.06 23.86 -22.91
N GLN A 138 -5.39 22.63 -23.35
CA GLN A 138 -6.75 22.23 -23.70
C GLN A 138 -7.69 22.30 -22.49
N GLU A 139 -7.26 21.76 -21.34
CA GLU A 139 -8.08 21.78 -20.12
C GLU A 139 -8.25 23.20 -19.56
N GLU A 140 -7.22 24.05 -19.65
CA GLU A 140 -7.30 25.45 -19.26
C GLU A 140 -8.27 26.24 -20.18
N SER A 141 -8.26 25.96 -21.49
CA SER A 141 -9.21 26.55 -22.42
C SER A 141 -10.65 26.12 -22.13
N THR A 142 -10.83 24.86 -21.77
CA THR A 142 -12.13 24.30 -21.35
C THR A 142 -12.62 24.96 -20.05
N LEU A 143 -11.73 25.15 -19.07
CA LEU A 143 -12.04 25.86 -17.83
C LEU A 143 -12.50 27.28 -18.11
N ALA A 144 -11.76 28.03 -18.94
CA ALA A 144 -12.12 29.40 -19.30
C ALA A 144 -13.53 29.49 -19.94
N SER A 145 -13.91 28.48 -20.76
CA SER A 145 -15.23 28.41 -21.34
C SER A 145 -16.33 28.18 -20.29
N PHE A 146 -16.09 27.29 -19.31
CA PHE A 146 -17.04 27.05 -18.22
C PHE A 146 -17.15 28.25 -17.26
N GLU A 147 -16.06 28.93 -16.97
CA GLU A 147 -16.06 30.16 -16.16
C GLU A 147 -16.87 31.28 -16.83
N ALA A 148 -16.67 31.44 -18.15
CA ALA A 148 -17.48 32.39 -18.92
C ALA A 148 -18.96 32.04 -18.93
N ALA A 149 -19.30 30.75 -19.08
CA ALA A 149 -20.68 30.28 -19.01
C ALA A 149 -21.29 30.47 -17.62
N ALA A 150 -20.51 30.22 -16.53
CA ALA A 150 -20.95 30.47 -15.16
C ALA A 150 -21.22 31.95 -14.89
N SER A 151 -20.32 32.82 -15.35
CA SER A 151 -20.47 34.28 -15.23
C SER A 151 -21.72 34.77 -15.97
N ARG A 152 -21.95 34.25 -17.18
CA ARG A 152 -23.16 34.58 -17.96
C ARG A 152 -24.42 34.13 -17.24
N ALA A 153 -24.47 32.88 -16.76
CA ALA A 153 -25.62 32.35 -16.02
C ALA A 153 -25.91 33.18 -14.74
N GLN A 154 -24.85 33.67 -14.10
CA GLN A 154 -24.98 34.52 -12.92
C GLN A 154 -25.60 35.90 -13.26
N LEU A 155 -25.22 36.51 -14.40
CA LEU A 155 -25.85 37.73 -14.92
C LEU A 155 -27.31 37.48 -15.31
N ASP A 156 -27.59 36.38 -16.01
CA ASP A 156 -28.95 35.98 -16.41
C ASP A 156 -29.85 35.78 -15.19
N ALA A 157 -29.31 35.19 -14.11
CA ALA A 157 -30.03 35.04 -12.85
C ALA A 157 -30.35 36.40 -12.19
N GLN A 158 -29.41 37.36 -12.24
CA GLN A 158 -29.65 38.69 -11.70
C GLN A 158 -30.73 39.44 -12.53
N ILE A 159 -30.68 39.34 -13.85
CA ILE A 159 -31.69 39.93 -14.76
C ILE A 159 -33.08 39.31 -14.50
N ALA A 160 -33.17 37.99 -14.43
CA ALA A 160 -34.43 37.28 -14.14
C ALA A 160 -35.01 37.73 -12.81
N ARG A 161 -34.18 37.80 -11.75
CA ARG A 161 -34.60 38.28 -10.43
C ARG A 161 -35.08 39.73 -10.47
N ALA A 162 -34.36 40.61 -11.16
CA ALA A 162 -34.75 42.02 -11.28
C ALA A 162 -36.05 42.22 -12.07
N ASN A 163 -36.32 41.36 -13.09
CA ASN A 163 -37.56 41.40 -13.86
C ASN A 163 -38.73 40.90 -13.01
N ALA A 164 -38.53 39.80 -12.32
CA ALA A 164 -39.58 39.22 -11.42
C ALA A 164 -39.89 40.17 -10.24
N GLN A 165 -38.86 40.85 -9.70
CA GLN A 165 -39.04 41.88 -8.67
C GLN A 165 -39.90 43.06 -9.17
N ARG A 166 -39.61 43.58 -10.38
CA ARG A 166 -40.42 44.65 -10.96
C ARG A 166 -41.89 44.27 -11.15
N ALA A 167 -42.16 43.03 -11.58
CA ALA A 167 -43.52 42.52 -11.69
C ALA A 167 -44.23 42.44 -10.31
N LEU A 168 -43.49 42.00 -9.29
CA LEU A 168 -43.98 41.96 -7.91
C LEU A 168 -44.27 43.38 -7.37
N ASP A 169 -43.38 44.33 -7.59
CA ASP A 169 -43.54 45.71 -7.16
C ASP A 169 -44.78 46.35 -7.85
N GLN A 170 -44.94 46.13 -9.16
CA GLN A 170 -46.12 46.58 -9.88
C GLN A 170 -47.41 46.01 -9.30
N ALA A 171 -47.48 44.69 -9.07
CA ALA A 171 -48.65 44.06 -8.48
C ALA A 171 -48.94 44.54 -7.04
N SER A 172 -47.92 44.92 -6.30
CA SER A 172 -48.06 45.50 -4.96
C SER A 172 -48.67 46.93 -5.02
N VAL A 173 -48.26 47.74 -6.02
CA VAL A 173 -48.82 49.06 -6.25
C VAL A 173 -50.27 48.97 -6.69
N ASP A 174 -50.59 48.04 -7.63
CA ASP A 174 -51.97 47.82 -8.10
C ASP A 174 -52.89 47.38 -6.95
N ARG A 175 -52.45 46.50 -6.08
CA ARG A 175 -53.18 46.09 -4.87
C ARG A 175 -53.42 47.29 -3.95
N THR A 176 -52.39 48.11 -3.73
CA THR A 176 -52.52 49.30 -2.86
C THR A 176 -53.52 50.31 -3.44
N ALA A 177 -53.52 50.49 -4.76
CA ALA A 177 -54.51 51.34 -5.44
C ALA A 177 -55.93 50.78 -5.30
N ALA A 178 -56.12 49.50 -5.54
CA ALA A 178 -57.42 48.82 -5.38
C ALA A 178 -57.94 48.90 -3.94
N GLN A 179 -57.05 48.78 -2.95
CA GLN A 179 -57.41 48.92 -1.55
C GLN A 179 -57.90 50.34 -1.22
N ARG A 180 -57.22 51.35 -1.66
CA ARG A 180 -57.64 52.77 -1.46
C ARG A 180 -58.97 53.05 -2.13
N ASP A 181 -59.18 52.50 -3.32
CA ASP A 181 -60.45 52.64 -4.04
C ASP A 181 -61.60 51.91 -3.25
N LEU A 182 -61.37 50.70 -2.81
CA LEU A 182 -62.35 49.97 -1.98
C LEU A 182 -62.69 50.78 -0.73
N GLU A 183 -61.71 51.29 0.01
CA GLU A 183 -61.95 52.12 1.20
C GLU A 183 -62.73 53.41 0.87
N ARG A 184 -62.51 54.02 -0.30
CA ARG A 184 -63.25 55.20 -0.78
C ARG A 184 -64.72 54.80 -1.08
N TYR A 185 -64.99 53.75 -1.83
CA TYR A 185 -66.29 53.28 -2.19
C TYR A 185 -67.04 52.77 -0.95
N GLN A 186 -66.38 52.14 0.00
CA GLN A 186 -67.00 51.70 1.26
C GLN A 186 -67.49 52.92 2.05
N ARG A 187 -66.64 53.94 2.25
CA ARG A 187 -67.07 55.18 2.95
C ARG A 187 -68.21 55.91 2.22
N ALA A 188 -68.22 55.95 0.89
CA ALA A 188 -69.25 56.58 0.09
C ALA A 188 -70.62 55.79 0.16
N PHE A 189 -70.56 54.44 0.22
CA PHE A 189 -71.74 53.60 0.38
C PHE A 189 -72.35 53.74 1.77
N ASP A 190 -71.49 53.77 2.81
CA ASP A 190 -71.97 53.97 4.20
C ASP A 190 -72.64 55.38 4.36
N GLY A 191 -72.22 56.34 3.57
CA GLY A 191 -72.86 57.65 3.49
C GLY A 191 -74.02 57.76 2.52
N GLY A 192 -74.40 56.64 1.87
CA GLY A 192 -75.57 56.62 0.90
C GLY A 192 -75.28 57.30 -0.47
N ALA A 193 -73.98 57.62 -0.78
CA ALA A 193 -73.66 58.37 -1.98
C ALA A 193 -73.42 57.51 -3.25
N VAL A 194 -73.22 56.14 -3.11
CA VAL A 194 -73.03 55.23 -4.22
C VAL A 194 -73.89 53.96 -4.09
N PRO A 195 -74.33 53.36 -5.22
CA PRO A 195 -75.09 52.12 -5.20
C PRO A 195 -74.24 50.91 -4.81
N LYS A 196 -74.81 49.84 -4.29
CA LYS A 196 -74.15 48.62 -3.89
C LYS A 196 -73.32 47.95 -5.01
N ASN A 197 -73.82 48.08 -6.25
CA ASN A 197 -73.07 47.52 -7.42
C ASN A 197 -71.70 48.12 -7.59
N ASP A 198 -71.48 49.38 -7.29
CA ASP A 198 -70.16 50.03 -7.38
C ASP A 198 -69.24 49.58 -6.27
N LEU A 199 -69.80 49.38 -5.04
CA LEU A 199 -69.00 48.74 -3.95
C LEU A 199 -68.60 47.30 -4.30
N ASN A 200 -69.54 46.50 -4.82
CA ASN A 200 -69.28 45.14 -5.26
C ASN A 200 -68.12 45.12 -6.32
N ARG A 201 -68.15 46.04 -7.27
CA ARG A 201 -67.13 46.20 -8.30
C ARG A 201 -65.74 46.54 -7.71
N ALA A 202 -65.77 47.44 -6.70
CA ALA A 202 -64.50 47.74 -5.98
C ALA A 202 -63.97 46.53 -5.18
N GLN A 203 -64.86 45.73 -4.56
CA GLN A 203 -64.48 44.47 -3.89
C GLN A 203 -63.89 43.46 -4.88
N ASP A 204 -64.52 43.29 -6.06
CA ASP A 204 -63.98 42.40 -7.10
C ASP A 204 -62.61 42.88 -7.65
N MET A 205 -62.43 44.19 -7.80
CA MET A 205 -61.13 44.73 -8.19
C MET A 205 -60.04 44.49 -7.14
N MET A 206 -60.38 44.66 -5.85
CA MET A 206 -59.45 44.32 -4.75
C MET A 206 -59.08 42.84 -4.75
N LYS A 207 -60.07 41.94 -4.86
CA LYS A 207 -59.86 40.52 -4.94
C LYS A 207 -58.97 40.10 -6.12
N LYS A 208 -59.19 40.76 -7.32
CA LYS A 208 -58.37 40.57 -8.50
C LYS A 208 -56.93 41.00 -8.23
N ALA A 209 -56.74 42.14 -7.58
CA ALA A 209 -55.41 42.65 -7.24
C ALA A 209 -54.68 41.74 -6.21
N ASP A 210 -55.36 41.21 -5.22
CA ASP A 210 -54.82 40.24 -4.26
C ASP A 210 -54.36 38.93 -4.96
N ILE A 211 -55.16 38.42 -5.90
CA ILE A 211 -54.77 37.23 -6.69
C ILE A 211 -53.57 37.55 -7.55
N GLY A 212 -53.51 38.75 -8.17
CA GLY A 212 -52.40 39.21 -8.97
C GLY A 212 -51.08 39.30 -8.16
N LEU A 213 -51.15 39.89 -6.96
CA LEU A 213 -50.01 39.96 -6.05
C LEU A 213 -49.54 38.56 -5.61
N ALA A 214 -50.44 37.67 -5.24
CA ALA A 214 -50.09 36.31 -4.87
C ALA A 214 -49.49 35.50 -6.02
N ALA A 215 -49.91 35.75 -7.26
CA ALA A 215 -49.31 35.16 -8.45
C ALA A 215 -47.88 35.74 -8.67
N ALA A 216 -47.71 37.06 -8.63
CA ALA A 216 -46.41 37.70 -8.79
C ALA A 216 -45.38 37.28 -7.71
N GLN A 217 -45.83 37.08 -6.49
CA GLN A 217 -45.00 36.55 -5.40
C GLN A 217 -44.50 35.13 -5.68
N ARG A 218 -45.36 34.24 -6.16
CA ARG A 218 -45.00 32.88 -6.56
C ARG A 218 -44.05 32.87 -7.75
N ASP A 219 -44.35 33.67 -8.76
CA ASP A 219 -43.50 33.80 -9.96
C ASP A 219 -42.11 34.34 -9.61
N PHE A 220 -42.02 35.35 -8.75
CA PHE A 220 -40.77 35.83 -8.20
C PHE A 220 -39.94 34.72 -7.52
N SER A 221 -40.58 33.96 -6.67
CA SER A 221 -39.91 32.86 -5.94
C SER A 221 -39.41 31.77 -6.89
N LEU A 222 -40.24 31.33 -7.83
CA LEU A 222 -39.90 30.28 -8.80
C LEU A 222 -38.84 30.72 -9.81
N GLN A 223 -38.99 31.92 -10.41
CA GLN A 223 -38.02 32.42 -11.38
C GLN A 223 -36.63 32.70 -10.75
N SER A 224 -36.64 33.34 -9.57
CA SER A 224 -35.40 33.62 -8.86
C SER A 224 -34.69 32.34 -8.41
N ALA A 225 -35.44 31.35 -7.91
CA ALA A 225 -34.87 30.04 -7.52
C ALA A 225 -34.34 29.27 -8.74
N GLY A 226 -35.14 29.18 -9.81
CA GLY A 226 -34.74 28.47 -11.03
C GLY A 226 -33.47 29.04 -11.65
N ALA A 227 -33.40 30.37 -11.82
CA ALA A 227 -32.22 31.02 -12.37
C ALA A 227 -30.98 30.91 -11.47
N SER A 228 -31.16 30.95 -10.14
CA SER A 228 -30.08 30.78 -9.19
C SER A 228 -29.52 29.33 -9.18
N LEU A 229 -30.39 28.33 -9.37
CA LEU A 229 -29.99 26.93 -9.50
C LEU A 229 -29.19 26.70 -10.79
N ASP A 230 -29.59 27.29 -11.91
CA ASP A 230 -28.83 27.17 -13.16
C ASP A 230 -27.43 27.82 -13.02
N ALA A 231 -27.35 29.02 -12.47
CA ALA A 231 -26.10 29.70 -12.20
C ALA A 231 -25.17 28.85 -11.30
N ARG A 232 -25.75 28.25 -10.24
CA ARG A 232 -25.01 27.37 -9.34
C ARG A 232 -24.52 26.12 -10.06
N ASN A 233 -25.33 25.51 -10.92
CA ASN A 233 -24.94 24.34 -11.71
C ASN A 233 -23.78 24.66 -12.65
N LYS A 234 -23.79 25.80 -13.33
CA LYS A 234 -22.68 26.27 -14.18
C LYS A 234 -21.42 26.52 -13.36
N GLN A 235 -21.55 27.10 -12.18
CA GLN A 235 -20.43 27.32 -11.27
C GLN A 235 -19.81 26.00 -10.80
N LEU A 236 -20.64 24.98 -10.46
CA LEU A 236 -20.15 23.66 -10.10
C LEU A 236 -19.44 22.93 -11.27
N GLN A 237 -19.89 23.17 -12.52
CA GLN A 237 -19.19 22.67 -13.70
C GLN A 237 -17.79 23.29 -13.83
N ALA A 238 -17.66 24.61 -13.66
CA ALA A 238 -16.37 25.30 -13.66
C ALA A 238 -15.44 24.78 -12.53
N GLN A 239 -15.97 24.60 -11.32
CA GLN A 239 -15.20 24.04 -10.20
C GLN A 239 -14.69 22.62 -10.47
N ARG A 240 -15.51 21.77 -11.08
CA ARG A 240 -15.05 20.42 -11.48
C ARG A 240 -13.93 20.49 -12.49
N GLN A 241 -14.07 21.33 -13.50
CA GLN A 241 -13.03 21.53 -14.51
C GLN A 241 -11.75 22.11 -13.90
N GLN A 242 -11.85 22.98 -12.91
CA GLN A 242 -10.70 23.51 -12.18
C GLN A 242 -9.89 22.40 -11.51
N ALA A 243 -10.56 21.37 -10.96
CA ALA A 243 -9.89 20.20 -10.42
C ALA A 243 -9.15 19.40 -11.51
N VAL A 244 -9.74 19.28 -12.70
CA VAL A 244 -9.09 18.62 -13.85
C VAL A 244 -7.85 19.39 -14.29
N VAL A 245 -7.92 20.71 -14.38
CA VAL A 245 -6.76 21.57 -14.69
C VAL A 245 -5.68 21.45 -13.62
N ALA A 246 -6.05 21.42 -12.34
CA ALA A 246 -5.08 21.26 -11.25
C ALA A 246 -4.33 19.93 -11.38
N GLU A 247 -5.02 18.84 -11.74
CA GLU A 247 -4.41 17.55 -11.99
C GLU A 247 -3.48 17.58 -13.22
N ALA A 248 -3.92 18.17 -14.34
CA ALA A 248 -3.08 18.31 -15.53
C ALA A 248 -1.82 19.15 -15.25
N ARG A 249 -1.96 20.21 -14.45
CA ARG A 249 -0.84 21.06 -14.03
C ARG A 249 0.15 20.28 -13.16
N ARG A 250 -0.35 19.49 -12.21
CA ARG A 250 0.48 18.60 -11.39
C ARG A 250 1.25 17.59 -12.24
N GLN A 251 0.60 17.03 -13.29
CA GLN A 251 1.28 16.11 -14.23
C GLN A 251 2.41 16.81 -14.97
N VAL A 252 2.22 18.04 -15.39
CA VAL A 252 3.26 18.87 -16.04
C VAL A 252 4.39 19.23 -15.04
N GLU A 253 4.09 19.54 -13.79
CA GLU A 253 5.10 19.78 -12.75
C GLU A 253 5.98 18.57 -12.49
N LEU A 254 5.39 17.38 -12.50
CA LEU A 254 6.10 16.12 -12.32
C LEU A 254 7.02 15.73 -13.49
N LEU A 255 6.94 16.43 -14.64
CA LEU A 255 7.92 16.29 -15.72
C LEU A 255 9.31 16.78 -15.31
N THR A 256 9.40 17.60 -14.26
CA THR A 256 10.68 17.98 -13.65
C THR A 256 11.04 16.98 -12.55
N LEU A 257 11.99 16.13 -12.82
CA LEU A 257 12.52 15.18 -11.84
C LEU A 257 13.37 15.94 -10.83
N ARG A 258 13.01 15.84 -9.54
CA ARG A 258 13.69 16.52 -8.43
C ARG A 258 14.32 15.53 -7.48
N ALA A 259 15.41 15.93 -6.83
CA ALA A 259 16.04 15.15 -5.79
C ALA A 259 15.11 14.97 -4.58
N PRO A 260 14.83 13.74 -4.14
CA PRO A 260 13.96 13.49 -2.98
C PRO A 260 14.63 13.83 -1.64
N PHE A 261 15.96 13.83 -1.59
CA PHE A 261 16.81 14.12 -0.43
C PHE A 261 18.16 14.69 -0.87
N ASP A 262 18.96 15.14 0.10
CA ASP A 262 20.33 15.58 -0.13
C ASP A 262 21.23 14.36 -0.36
N GLY A 263 21.98 14.35 -1.46
CA GLY A 263 22.77 13.19 -1.83
C GLY A 263 23.67 13.45 -3.04
N GLN A 264 23.97 12.38 -3.74
CA GLN A 264 24.77 12.40 -4.96
C GLN A 264 24.03 11.70 -6.10
N VAL A 265 24.18 12.22 -7.30
CA VAL A 265 23.66 11.54 -8.50
C VAL A 265 24.47 10.28 -8.73
N GLY A 266 23.79 9.15 -8.72
CA GLY A 266 24.39 7.85 -8.99
C GLY A 266 24.53 7.62 -10.50
N GLN A 267 23.78 6.65 -11.00
CA GLN A 267 23.81 6.30 -12.42
C GLN A 267 22.78 7.12 -13.21
N VAL A 268 23.23 7.76 -14.28
CA VAL A 268 22.37 8.35 -15.32
C VAL A 268 22.14 7.27 -16.39
N GLN A 269 20.89 6.84 -16.54
CA GLN A 269 20.55 5.72 -17.43
C GLN A 269 20.20 6.17 -18.85
N VAL A 270 19.89 7.45 -19.01
CA VAL A 270 19.44 8.02 -20.29
C VAL A 270 20.34 9.19 -20.68
N PRO A 271 20.94 9.18 -21.87
CA PRO A 271 21.70 10.30 -22.39
C PRO A 271 20.84 11.54 -22.60
N GLN A 272 21.49 12.72 -22.55
CA GLN A 272 20.88 14.00 -22.89
C GLN A 272 20.20 13.98 -24.27
N GLY A 273 18.97 14.49 -24.36
CA GLY A 273 18.21 14.58 -25.60
C GLY A 273 17.58 13.27 -26.08
N THR A 274 17.68 12.19 -25.29
CA THR A 274 17.03 10.92 -25.64
C THR A 274 15.56 10.93 -25.32
N GLN A 275 14.77 10.29 -26.18
CA GLN A 275 13.36 10.07 -25.95
C GLN A 275 13.13 8.90 -25.00
N VAL A 276 12.35 9.12 -23.95
CA VAL A 276 11.95 8.10 -22.97
C VAL A 276 10.47 7.80 -23.07
N ILE A 277 10.13 6.59 -22.67
CA ILE A 277 8.73 6.15 -22.50
C ILE A 277 8.25 6.45 -21.07
N ALA A 278 6.96 6.46 -20.84
CA ALA A 278 6.40 6.54 -19.50
C ALA A 278 6.91 5.37 -18.64
N ASN A 279 7.24 5.66 -17.37
CA ASN A 279 7.85 4.75 -16.42
C ASN A 279 9.24 4.21 -16.83
N GLY A 280 9.88 4.85 -17.80
CA GLY A 280 11.29 4.56 -18.14
C GLY A 280 12.22 5.09 -17.04
N PRO A 281 13.26 4.34 -16.63
CA PRO A 281 14.24 4.81 -15.66
C PRO A 281 15.11 5.91 -16.26
N VAL A 282 15.36 6.99 -15.52
CA VAL A 282 16.14 8.15 -16.01
C VAL A 282 17.48 8.26 -15.29
N LEU A 283 17.47 8.34 -13.98
CA LEU A 283 18.67 8.46 -13.15
C LEU A 283 18.40 7.96 -11.73
N SER A 284 19.47 7.70 -10.97
CA SER A 284 19.36 7.38 -9.54
C SER A 284 20.01 8.47 -8.68
N VAL A 285 19.49 8.63 -7.46
CA VAL A 285 20.07 9.50 -6.43
C VAL A 285 20.44 8.64 -5.24
N VAL A 286 21.67 8.79 -4.75
CA VAL A 286 22.25 7.97 -3.69
C VAL A 286 22.39 8.82 -2.43
N ASP A 287 21.86 8.33 -1.33
CA ASP A 287 22.08 8.90 -0.01
C ASP A 287 23.40 8.39 0.58
N LEU A 288 24.38 9.27 0.74
CA LEU A 288 25.70 8.94 1.30
C LEU A 288 25.74 9.10 2.82
N SER A 289 24.63 9.40 3.48
CA SER A 289 24.60 9.58 4.94
C SER A 289 24.57 8.25 5.69
N LYS A 290 24.03 7.19 5.08
CA LYS A 290 23.88 5.86 5.67
C LYS A 290 24.23 4.78 4.67
N PHE A 291 25.03 3.83 5.13
CA PHE A 291 25.41 2.66 4.35
C PHE A 291 24.87 1.39 4.99
N GLU A 292 24.56 0.42 4.17
CA GLU A 292 24.20 -0.93 4.54
C GLU A 292 25.19 -1.90 3.90
N VAL A 293 25.36 -3.05 4.52
CA VAL A 293 26.19 -4.11 3.95
C VAL A 293 25.28 -5.27 3.57
N GLU A 294 25.15 -5.48 2.29
CA GLU A 294 24.45 -6.65 1.75
C GLU A 294 25.42 -7.83 1.73
N MET A 295 25.16 -8.84 2.55
CA MET A 295 25.99 -10.04 2.63
C MET A 295 25.27 -11.22 1.96
N LYS A 296 26.02 -11.97 1.14
CA LYS A 296 25.55 -13.22 0.56
C LYS A 296 25.94 -14.38 1.47
N VAL A 297 24.98 -14.88 2.23
CA VAL A 297 25.18 -16.02 3.12
C VAL A 297 24.63 -17.29 2.46
N PRO A 298 25.41 -18.40 2.44
CA PRO A 298 24.92 -19.68 1.94
C PRO A 298 23.70 -20.17 2.74
N GLU A 299 22.76 -20.80 2.06
CA GLU A 299 21.48 -21.27 2.65
C GLU A 299 21.70 -22.23 3.84
N SER A 300 22.80 -22.99 3.84
CA SER A 300 23.17 -23.88 4.95
C SER A 300 23.28 -23.18 6.31
N PHE A 301 23.57 -21.89 6.32
CA PHE A 301 23.72 -21.07 7.54
C PHE A 301 22.51 -20.20 7.83
N ALA A 302 21.49 -20.21 6.97
CA ALA A 302 20.30 -19.37 7.12
C ALA A 302 19.52 -19.63 8.43
N ARG A 303 19.62 -20.85 8.97
CA ARG A 303 18.99 -21.23 10.24
C ARG A 303 19.68 -20.66 11.47
N ASP A 304 20.94 -20.31 11.35
CA ASP A 304 21.78 -19.82 12.44
C ASP A 304 21.76 -18.28 12.51
N LEU A 305 21.13 -17.61 11.53
CA LEU A 305 21.01 -16.15 11.46
C LEU A 305 19.70 -15.67 12.03
N GLY A 306 19.76 -14.65 12.85
CA GLY A 306 18.60 -13.98 13.44
C GLY A 306 18.71 -12.47 13.38
N ILE A 307 17.57 -11.80 13.41
CA ILE A 307 17.51 -10.34 13.46
C ILE A 307 18.15 -9.83 14.76
N GLY A 308 19.07 -8.87 14.65
CA GLY A 308 19.75 -8.27 15.79
C GLY A 308 21.08 -8.94 16.16
N MET A 309 21.55 -9.93 15.39
CA MET A 309 22.89 -10.50 15.60
C MET A 309 23.97 -9.45 15.29
N PRO A 310 25.05 -9.39 16.10
CA PRO A 310 26.17 -8.50 15.85
C PRO A 310 26.94 -8.97 14.61
N ALA A 311 27.33 -8.03 13.75
CA ALA A 311 28.19 -8.29 12.62
C ALA A 311 29.44 -7.41 12.74
N GLN A 312 30.61 -7.97 12.44
CA GLN A 312 31.88 -7.26 12.37
C GLN A 312 32.32 -7.16 10.92
N ILE A 313 32.63 -5.96 10.49
CA ILE A 313 33.12 -5.67 9.13
C ILE A 313 34.62 -5.40 9.23
N SER A 314 35.42 -6.11 8.45
CA SER A 314 36.86 -5.93 8.38
C SER A 314 37.31 -5.50 6.99
#